data_a339207a078cde6675cd70e0f20502fa
#
_entry.id   a339207a078cde6675cd70e0f20502fa
#
_cell.length_a   1.000
_cell.length_b   1.000
_cell.length_c   1.000
_cell.angle_alpha   90.00
_cell.angle_beta   90.00
_cell.angle_gamma   90.00
#
_symmetry.space_group_name_H-M   'P 1'
#
loop_
_entity.id
_entity.type
_entity.pdbx_description
1 polymer ?
#
loop_
_entity_poly.entity_id
_entity_poly.type
_entity_poly.pdbx_seq_one_letter_code
_entity_poly.pdbx_strand_id
1 'polypeptide(L)'
;SARNYQQVNRILVSIGGSDTVGLTERLCKLLFAQQVFADISLDVVVGSAYEKITELTELIAARANSRLFVQTNEMANLMRQADLAIGAGGSSQWERALTHLPSLVVAVADNQQPGCEYLQHLGAIQYLGRVEQVSDELLLNAITEIIENKDLRQALAERAYALMAIAQNDASPSATPVLYSGAEKVARKMSFLSTL
;
A
#
# COMPACT_ATOMS: atom_id res chain seq x y z
N SER A 1 -2.80 -4.50 -19.71
CA SER A 1 -2.84 -5.96 -19.57
C SER A 1 -3.25 -6.32 -18.16
N ALA A 2 -4.04 -7.38 -18.00
CA ALA A 2 -4.44 -7.88 -16.69
C ALA A 2 -3.18 -8.25 -15.87
N ARG A 3 -3.18 -7.93 -14.57
CA ARG A 3 -2.09 -8.28 -13.65
C ARG A 3 -2.03 -9.79 -13.46
N ASN A 4 -0.82 -10.35 -13.43
CA ASN A 4 -0.62 -11.75 -13.08
C ASN A 4 -0.43 -11.86 -11.55
N TYR A 5 -1.27 -12.63 -10.89
CA TYR A 5 -1.21 -12.86 -9.43
C TYR A 5 -0.51 -14.15 -9.03
N GLN A 6 0.09 -14.90 -9.97
CA GLN A 6 0.63 -16.24 -9.71
C GLN A 6 1.77 -16.23 -8.69
N GLN A 7 2.67 -15.28 -8.80
CA GLN A 7 3.85 -15.16 -7.93
C GLN A 7 4.08 -13.72 -7.51
N VAL A 8 4.75 -13.53 -6.39
CA VAL A 8 5.28 -12.25 -5.93
C VAL A 8 6.78 -12.24 -6.17
N ASN A 9 7.21 -11.52 -7.20
CA ASN A 9 8.63 -11.33 -7.53
C ASN A 9 9.14 -9.94 -7.13
N ARG A 10 8.20 -9.00 -6.90
CA ARG A 10 8.52 -7.61 -6.58
C ARG A 10 7.53 -7.02 -5.58
N ILE A 11 8.05 -6.49 -4.49
CA ILE A 11 7.29 -5.77 -3.46
C ILE A 11 7.62 -4.28 -3.54
N LEU A 12 6.60 -3.44 -3.51
CA LEU A 12 6.69 -1.99 -3.34
C LEU A 12 6.43 -1.64 -1.89
N VAL A 13 7.40 -1.00 -1.22
CA VAL A 13 7.24 -0.44 0.13
C VAL A 13 7.12 1.07 0.03
N SER A 14 6.00 1.62 0.49
CA SER A 14 5.76 3.06 0.51
C SER A 14 4.84 3.45 1.68
N ILE A 15 5.43 3.94 2.76
CA ILE A 15 4.73 4.29 4.01
C ILE A 15 4.28 5.74 4.03
N GLY A 16 4.85 6.58 3.17
CA GLY A 16 4.55 8.01 3.09
C GLY A 16 5.80 8.85 2.95
N GLY A 17 5.60 10.16 2.85
CA GLY A 17 6.69 11.09 2.52
C GLY A 17 7.76 11.21 3.59
N SER A 18 7.40 11.19 4.87
CA SER A 18 8.33 11.37 5.99
C SER A 18 8.58 10.11 6.81
N ASP A 19 7.61 9.20 6.88
CA ASP A 19 7.64 7.97 7.70
C ASP A 19 8.27 8.19 9.09
N THR A 20 7.72 9.10 9.84
CA THR A 20 8.21 9.48 11.19
C THR A 20 8.15 8.34 12.21
N VAL A 21 7.39 7.27 11.90
CA VAL A 21 7.26 6.09 12.77
C VAL A 21 8.33 5.02 12.48
N GLY A 22 9.13 5.20 11.41
CA GLY A 22 10.24 4.31 11.06
C GLY A 22 9.82 2.94 10.51
N LEU A 23 8.59 2.82 10.02
CA LEU A 23 8.07 1.53 9.52
C LEU A 23 8.79 1.07 8.25
N THR A 24 9.26 1.98 7.39
CA THR A 24 10.03 1.66 6.18
C THR A 24 11.31 0.89 6.52
N GLU A 25 12.14 1.44 7.42
CA GLU A 25 13.39 0.80 7.84
C GLU A 25 13.12 -0.52 8.54
N ARG A 26 12.12 -0.58 9.40
CA ARG A 26 11.68 -1.78 10.11
C ARG A 26 11.29 -2.89 9.15
N LEU A 27 10.46 -2.61 8.14
CA LEU A 27 10.06 -3.57 7.10
C LEU A 27 11.25 -4.08 6.28
N CYS A 28 12.15 -3.18 5.88
CA CYS A 28 13.36 -3.58 5.14
C CYS A 28 14.22 -4.54 5.96
N LYS A 29 14.48 -4.24 7.24
CA LYS A 29 15.24 -5.12 8.12
C LYS A 29 14.58 -6.49 8.30
N LEU A 30 13.27 -6.50 8.52
CA LEU A 30 12.50 -7.75 8.66
C LEU A 30 12.57 -8.61 7.40
N LEU A 31 12.32 -8.03 6.23
CA LEU A 31 12.37 -8.74 4.96
C LEU A 31 13.77 -9.24 4.61
N PHE A 32 14.81 -8.47 4.94
CA PHE A 32 16.19 -8.84 4.66
C PHE A 32 16.71 -9.94 5.57
N ALA A 33 16.19 -10.05 6.79
CA ALA A 33 16.55 -11.10 7.72
C ALA A 33 15.97 -12.47 7.33
N GLN A 34 14.99 -12.53 6.41
CA GLN A 34 14.33 -13.79 6.03
C GLN A 34 14.88 -14.31 4.70
N GLN A 35 15.55 -15.46 4.75
CA GLN A 35 16.09 -16.13 3.54
C GLN A 35 15.00 -16.49 2.53
N VAL A 36 13.78 -16.78 2.99
CA VAL A 36 12.64 -17.13 2.13
C VAL A 36 12.23 -15.99 1.18
N PHE A 37 12.58 -14.75 1.51
CA PHE A 37 12.30 -13.57 0.66
C PHE A 37 13.53 -13.11 -0.15
N ALA A 38 14.63 -13.84 -0.15
CA ALA A 38 15.90 -13.39 -0.75
C ALA A 38 15.78 -13.09 -2.25
N ASP A 39 14.98 -13.86 -2.97
CA ASP A 39 14.79 -13.70 -4.42
C ASP A 39 13.74 -12.65 -4.81
N ILE A 40 12.99 -12.11 -3.83
CA ILE A 40 11.97 -11.09 -4.08
C ILE A 40 12.66 -9.72 -4.19
N SER A 41 12.44 -9.04 -5.31
CA SER A 41 12.92 -7.67 -5.51
C SER A 41 12.15 -6.69 -4.63
N LEU A 42 12.83 -5.68 -4.09
CA LEU A 42 12.22 -4.66 -3.23
C LEU A 42 12.42 -3.26 -3.81
N ASP A 43 11.32 -2.56 -4.08
CA ASP A 43 11.32 -1.15 -4.41
C ASP A 43 10.82 -0.36 -3.19
N VAL A 44 11.69 0.46 -2.64
CA VAL A 44 11.40 1.27 -1.45
C VAL A 44 11.27 2.72 -1.85
N VAL A 45 10.15 3.36 -1.53
CA VAL A 45 9.89 4.76 -1.86
C VAL A 45 9.69 5.57 -0.59
N VAL A 46 10.48 6.63 -0.44
CA VAL A 46 10.36 7.63 0.62
C VAL A 46 10.29 9.04 0.00
N GLY A 47 9.71 9.99 0.73
CA GLY A 47 9.71 11.38 0.32
C GLY A 47 11.00 12.11 0.71
N SER A 48 11.13 13.37 0.26
CA SER A 48 12.27 14.25 0.61
C SER A 48 12.35 14.60 2.11
N ALA A 49 11.25 14.44 2.83
CA ALA A 49 11.20 14.70 4.28
C ALA A 49 11.59 13.50 5.14
N TYR A 50 12.03 12.38 4.53
CA TYR A 50 12.54 11.23 5.27
C TYR A 50 13.93 11.56 5.86
N GLU A 51 14.08 11.46 7.19
CA GLU A 51 15.27 11.97 7.88
C GLU A 51 16.50 11.06 7.74
N LYS A 52 16.30 9.72 7.64
CA LYS A 52 17.39 8.72 7.67
C LYS A 52 17.73 8.19 6.27
N ILE A 53 17.86 9.07 5.28
CA ILE A 53 18.10 8.66 3.88
C ILE A 53 19.43 7.91 3.73
N THR A 54 20.50 8.35 4.41
CA THR A 54 21.83 7.72 4.32
C THR A 54 21.79 6.29 4.84
N GLU A 55 21.27 6.09 6.05
CA GLU A 55 21.17 4.77 6.69
C GLU A 55 20.28 3.82 5.87
N LEU A 56 19.16 4.34 5.33
CA LEU A 56 18.27 3.55 4.47
C LEU A 56 18.95 3.19 3.15
N THR A 57 19.75 4.10 2.58
CA THR A 57 20.51 3.84 1.35
C THR A 57 21.52 2.71 1.56
N GLU A 58 22.27 2.74 2.66
CA GLU A 58 23.22 1.69 3.02
C GLU A 58 22.52 0.34 3.23
N LEU A 59 21.40 0.35 3.96
CA LEU A 59 20.60 -0.85 4.20
C LEU A 59 20.12 -1.47 2.90
N ILE A 60 19.57 -0.67 1.98
CA ILE A 60 19.04 -1.15 0.69
C ILE A 60 20.18 -1.63 -0.22
N ALA A 61 21.32 -0.94 -0.24
CA ALA A 61 22.48 -1.32 -1.06
C ALA A 61 23.08 -2.67 -0.64
N ALA A 62 22.90 -3.08 0.62
CA ALA A 62 23.39 -4.36 1.14
C ALA A 62 22.63 -5.57 0.56
N ARG A 63 21.49 -5.37 -0.12
CA ARG A 63 20.68 -6.44 -0.72
C ARG A 63 20.59 -6.29 -2.23
N ALA A 64 21.02 -7.31 -2.96
CA ALA A 64 20.80 -7.41 -4.39
C ALA A 64 19.30 -7.31 -4.71
N ASN A 65 18.96 -6.80 -5.90
CA ASN A 65 17.58 -6.65 -6.39
C ASN A 65 16.70 -5.69 -5.56
N SER A 66 17.29 -4.85 -4.69
CA SER A 66 16.56 -3.83 -3.94
C SER A 66 16.95 -2.44 -4.44
N ARG A 67 15.97 -1.52 -4.49
CA ARG A 67 16.15 -0.15 -4.98
C ARG A 67 15.49 0.84 -4.04
N LEU A 68 16.16 1.97 -3.80
CA LEU A 68 15.60 3.10 -3.06
C LEU A 68 15.26 4.24 -4.02
N PHE A 69 14.08 4.80 -3.88
CA PHE A 69 13.61 5.98 -4.60
C PHE A 69 13.27 7.08 -3.59
N VAL A 70 13.94 8.21 -3.73
CA VAL A 70 13.68 9.40 -2.91
C VAL A 70 12.94 10.41 -3.77
N GLN A 71 11.73 10.81 -3.36
CA GLN A 71 10.90 11.80 -4.07
C GLN A 71 10.76 11.48 -5.57
N THR A 72 10.16 10.34 -5.88
CA THR A 72 10.01 9.91 -7.28
C THR A 72 8.73 10.42 -7.92
N ASN A 73 8.78 10.71 -9.23
CA ASN A 73 7.62 10.94 -10.09
C ASN A 73 7.14 9.66 -10.77
N GLU A 74 7.84 8.54 -10.55
CA GLU A 74 7.59 7.25 -11.19
C GLU A 74 6.65 6.33 -10.39
N MET A 75 5.95 6.83 -9.37
CA MET A 75 5.13 6.03 -8.46
C MET A 75 4.14 5.12 -9.20
N ALA A 76 3.42 5.66 -10.18
CA ALA A 76 2.46 4.88 -10.96
C ALA A 76 3.13 3.74 -11.76
N ASN A 77 4.37 3.95 -12.19
CA ASN A 77 5.16 2.95 -12.90
C ASN A 77 5.65 1.85 -11.94
N LEU A 78 6.15 2.24 -10.77
CA LEU A 78 6.54 1.31 -9.71
C LEU A 78 5.36 0.45 -9.26
N MET A 79 4.17 1.05 -9.05
CA MET A 79 2.95 0.33 -8.72
C MET A 79 2.54 -0.68 -9.81
N ARG A 80 2.72 -0.35 -11.10
CA ARG A 80 2.43 -1.29 -12.20
C ARG A 80 3.42 -2.46 -12.27
N GLN A 81 4.67 -2.24 -11.88
CA GLN A 81 5.72 -3.26 -11.90
C GLN A 81 5.72 -4.16 -10.66
N ALA A 82 5.20 -3.69 -9.54
CA ALA A 82 5.14 -4.45 -8.30
C ALA A 82 4.03 -5.51 -8.33
N ASP A 83 4.20 -6.62 -7.63
CA ASP A 83 3.19 -7.68 -7.47
C ASP A 83 2.40 -7.54 -6.17
N LEU A 84 2.99 -6.86 -5.18
CA LEU A 84 2.43 -6.58 -3.87
C LEU A 84 2.89 -5.20 -3.39
N ALA A 85 2.02 -4.46 -2.72
CA ALA A 85 2.40 -3.26 -1.99
C ALA A 85 2.30 -3.46 -0.48
N ILE A 86 3.26 -2.92 0.25
CA ILE A 86 3.18 -2.72 1.71
C ILE A 86 3.22 -1.22 1.95
N GLY A 87 2.16 -0.69 2.54
CA GLY A 87 2.01 0.76 2.61
C GLY A 87 1.16 1.26 3.75
N ALA A 88 1.13 2.59 3.89
CA ALA A 88 0.25 3.25 4.85
C ALA A 88 -1.18 3.43 4.31
N GLY A 89 -2.11 3.71 5.25
CA GLY A 89 -3.52 3.96 4.99
C GLY A 89 -3.86 5.33 4.40
N GLY A 90 -2.91 6.01 3.76
CA GLY A 90 -3.09 7.32 3.17
C GLY A 90 -3.68 7.31 1.75
N SER A 91 -3.63 8.47 1.06
CA SER A 91 -4.22 8.66 -0.28
C SER A 91 -3.66 7.73 -1.36
N SER A 92 -2.43 7.23 -1.22
CA SER A 92 -1.82 6.26 -2.14
C SER A 92 -2.58 4.92 -2.25
N GLN A 93 -3.52 4.63 -1.33
CA GLN A 93 -4.39 3.46 -1.44
C GLN A 93 -5.21 3.48 -2.74
N TRP A 94 -5.66 4.66 -3.17
CA TRP A 94 -6.43 4.83 -4.40
C TRP A 94 -5.61 4.58 -5.65
N GLU A 95 -4.35 5.01 -5.64
CA GLU A 95 -3.42 4.75 -6.74
C GLU A 95 -3.09 3.25 -6.86
N ARG A 96 -2.90 2.57 -5.72
CA ARG A 96 -2.73 1.11 -5.68
C ARG A 96 -3.97 0.39 -6.22
N ALA A 97 -5.16 0.83 -5.82
CA ALA A 97 -6.43 0.27 -6.32
C ALA A 97 -6.56 0.42 -7.84
N LEU A 98 -6.28 1.61 -8.38
CA LEU A 98 -6.33 1.87 -9.83
C LEU A 98 -5.32 1.04 -10.64
N THR A 99 -4.23 0.62 -10.02
CA THR A 99 -3.23 -0.24 -10.65
C THR A 99 -3.45 -1.73 -10.41
N HIS A 100 -4.59 -2.12 -9.82
CA HIS A 100 -4.88 -3.50 -9.40
C HIS A 100 -3.76 -4.12 -8.53
N LEU A 101 -3.12 -3.31 -7.68
CA LEU A 101 -2.02 -3.75 -6.85
C LEU A 101 -2.55 -4.19 -5.48
N PRO A 102 -2.48 -5.51 -5.15
CA PRO A 102 -2.89 -5.99 -3.84
C PRO A 102 -2.03 -5.33 -2.75
N SER A 103 -2.65 -5.01 -1.62
CA SER A 103 -1.99 -4.18 -0.61
C SER A 103 -2.15 -4.71 0.80
N LEU A 104 -1.02 -4.82 1.50
CA LEU A 104 -0.91 -4.95 2.94
C LEU A 104 -0.78 -3.53 3.53
N VAL A 105 -1.62 -3.18 4.48
CA VAL A 105 -1.74 -1.80 4.96
C VAL A 105 -1.61 -1.72 6.47
N VAL A 106 -0.84 -0.73 6.93
CA VAL A 106 -0.70 -0.34 8.34
C VAL A 106 -1.14 1.12 8.48
N ALA A 107 -1.97 1.44 9.47
CA ALA A 107 -2.29 2.83 9.78
C ALA A 107 -1.15 3.45 10.59
N VAL A 108 -0.56 4.51 10.08
CA VAL A 108 0.55 5.25 10.72
C VAL A 108 0.09 6.58 11.34
N ALA A 109 -1.20 6.89 11.23
CA ALA A 109 -1.84 8.06 11.82
C ALA A 109 -3.31 7.74 12.12
N ASP A 110 -3.87 8.39 13.15
CA ASP A 110 -5.23 8.14 13.65
C ASP A 110 -6.30 8.34 12.59
N ASN A 111 -6.16 9.36 11.76
CA ASN A 111 -7.08 9.68 10.68
C ASN A 111 -7.11 8.64 9.54
N GLN A 112 -6.17 7.71 9.50
CA GLN A 112 -6.14 6.63 8.51
C GLN A 112 -6.97 5.41 8.94
N GLN A 113 -7.09 5.18 10.25
CA GLN A 113 -7.70 3.98 10.80
C GLN A 113 -9.13 3.73 10.28
N PRO A 114 -10.09 4.69 10.34
CA PRO A 114 -11.47 4.41 9.91
C PRO A 114 -11.56 4.00 8.44
N GLY A 115 -10.75 4.62 7.57
CA GLY A 115 -10.69 4.28 6.15
C GLY A 115 -10.10 2.88 5.90
N CYS A 116 -9.06 2.50 6.65
CA CYS A 116 -8.46 1.18 6.57
C CYS A 116 -9.43 0.09 7.05
N GLU A 117 -10.11 0.29 8.17
CA GLU A 117 -11.12 -0.64 8.70
C GLU A 117 -12.27 -0.86 7.70
N TYR A 118 -12.73 0.22 7.09
CA TYR A 118 -13.76 0.14 6.07
C TYR A 118 -13.31 -0.64 4.82
N LEU A 119 -12.13 -0.35 4.30
CA LEU A 119 -11.58 -1.07 3.14
C LEU A 119 -11.28 -2.54 3.46
N GLN A 120 -10.85 -2.85 4.68
CA GLN A 120 -10.71 -4.22 5.18
C GLN A 120 -12.06 -4.95 5.21
N HIS A 121 -13.10 -4.30 5.73
CA HIS A 121 -14.46 -4.86 5.77
C HIS A 121 -14.98 -5.20 4.37
N LEU A 122 -14.65 -4.37 3.38
CA LEU A 122 -14.97 -4.62 1.97
C LEU A 122 -14.03 -5.64 1.29
N GLY A 123 -13.00 -6.11 1.98
CA GLY A 123 -12.00 -7.02 1.45
C GLY A 123 -11.13 -6.42 0.34
N ALA A 124 -10.93 -5.11 0.36
CA ALA A 124 -10.14 -4.38 -0.63
C ALA A 124 -8.65 -4.23 -0.27
N ILE A 125 -8.32 -4.42 0.99
CA ILE A 125 -6.95 -4.42 1.51
C ILE A 125 -6.81 -5.48 2.60
N GLN A 126 -5.57 -5.91 2.88
CA GLN A 126 -5.25 -6.61 4.13
C GLN A 126 -4.73 -5.57 5.12
N TYR A 127 -5.54 -5.20 6.09
CA TYR A 127 -5.21 -4.21 7.10
C TYR A 127 -4.72 -4.89 8.38
N LEU A 128 -3.57 -4.47 8.89
CA LEU A 128 -2.95 -5.08 10.07
C LEU A 128 -3.22 -4.34 11.38
N GLY A 129 -3.76 -3.15 11.31
CA GLY A 129 -3.97 -2.31 12.49
C GLY A 129 -3.08 -1.07 12.50
N ARG A 130 -3.03 -0.41 13.66
CA ARG A 130 -2.18 0.76 13.90
C ARG A 130 -0.73 0.31 14.11
N VAL A 131 0.21 1.12 13.67
CA VAL A 131 1.65 0.81 13.72
C VAL A 131 2.15 0.45 15.13
N GLU A 132 1.58 1.09 16.17
CA GLU A 132 1.93 0.83 17.57
C GLU A 132 1.47 -0.55 18.07
N GLN A 133 0.52 -1.17 17.38
CA GLN A 133 -0.09 -2.47 17.73
C GLN A 133 0.46 -3.61 16.88
N VAL A 134 1.18 -3.28 15.80
CA VAL A 134 1.66 -4.27 14.83
C VAL A 134 3.04 -4.77 15.25
N SER A 135 3.12 -6.03 15.72
CA SER A 135 4.39 -6.69 16.04
C SER A 135 5.14 -7.13 14.78
N ASP A 136 6.46 -7.42 14.92
CA ASP A 136 7.27 -7.99 13.84
C ASP A 136 6.75 -9.35 13.39
N GLU A 137 6.29 -10.17 14.32
CA GLU A 137 5.69 -11.47 14.04
C GLU A 137 4.41 -11.33 13.22
N LEU A 138 3.53 -10.40 13.57
CA LEU A 138 2.31 -10.13 12.81
C LEU A 138 2.63 -9.65 11.39
N LEU A 139 3.62 -8.76 11.23
CA LEU A 139 4.09 -8.31 9.91
C LEU A 139 4.59 -9.49 9.07
N LEU A 140 5.50 -10.30 9.61
CA LEU A 140 6.08 -11.43 8.89
C LEU A 140 5.02 -12.47 8.50
N ASN A 141 4.12 -12.82 9.42
CA ASN A 141 3.05 -13.77 9.15
C ASN A 141 2.12 -13.26 8.04
N ALA A 142 1.69 -12.00 8.10
CA ALA A 142 0.82 -11.42 7.09
C ALA A 142 1.51 -11.26 5.72
N ILE A 143 2.80 -10.92 5.71
CA ILE A 143 3.60 -10.85 4.47
C ILE A 143 3.72 -12.25 3.86
N THR A 144 4.02 -13.27 4.66
CA THR A 144 4.11 -14.65 4.20
C THR A 144 2.77 -15.14 3.64
N GLU A 145 1.69 -14.94 4.39
CA GLU A 145 0.34 -15.31 3.95
C GLU A 145 -0.03 -14.71 2.59
N ILE A 146 0.16 -13.39 2.44
CA ILE A 146 -0.22 -12.72 1.18
C ILE A 146 0.70 -13.09 0.02
N ILE A 147 1.98 -13.43 0.28
CA ILE A 147 2.90 -13.94 -0.75
C ILE A 147 2.51 -15.34 -1.21
N GLU A 148 2.10 -16.22 -0.31
CA GLU A 148 1.74 -17.60 -0.63
C GLU A 148 0.32 -17.75 -1.19
N ASN A 149 -0.59 -16.85 -0.84
CA ASN A 149 -2.00 -16.94 -1.20
C ASN A 149 -2.36 -16.09 -2.43
N LYS A 150 -2.29 -16.70 -3.59
CA LYS A 150 -2.64 -16.08 -4.88
C LYS A 150 -4.09 -15.59 -4.92
N ASP A 151 -5.03 -16.37 -4.40
CA ASP A 151 -6.46 -16.07 -4.48
C ASP A 151 -6.80 -14.88 -3.58
N LEU A 152 -6.11 -14.75 -2.44
CA LEU A 152 -6.20 -13.57 -1.59
C LEU A 152 -5.72 -12.32 -2.33
N ARG A 153 -4.53 -12.37 -2.98
CA ARG A 153 -4.00 -11.22 -3.73
C ARG A 153 -4.96 -10.77 -4.84
N GLN A 154 -5.47 -11.72 -5.60
CA GLN A 154 -6.41 -11.42 -6.68
C GLN A 154 -7.70 -10.80 -6.14
N ALA A 155 -8.29 -11.39 -5.09
CA ALA A 155 -9.52 -10.90 -4.50
C ALA A 155 -9.38 -9.47 -3.94
N LEU A 156 -8.30 -9.19 -3.22
CA LEU A 156 -8.00 -7.83 -2.69
C LEU A 156 -7.92 -6.81 -3.83
N ALA A 157 -7.16 -7.12 -4.86
CA ALA A 157 -6.93 -6.19 -5.98
C ALA A 157 -8.20 -5.93 -6.81
N GLU A 158 -8.98 -6.96 -7.11
CA GLU A 158 -10.22 -6.84 -7.88
C GLU A 158 -11.27 -6.03 -7.11
N ARG A 159 -11.43 -6.28 -5.80
CA ARG A 159 -12.36 -5.53 -4.96
C ARG A 159 -11.94 -4.07 -4.80
N ALA A 160 -10.65 -3.80 -4.58
CA ALA A 160 -10.14 -2.45 -4.50
C ALA A 160 -10.41 -1.66 -5.80
N TYR A 161 -10.15 -2.27 -6.95
CA TYR A 161 -10.41 -1.65 -8.25
C TYR A 161 -11.91 -1.40 -8.49
N ALA A 162 -12.78 -2.37 -8.17
CA ALA A 162 -14.22 -2.25 -8.32
C ALA A 162 -14.78 -1.06 -7.51
N LEU A 163 -14.28 -0.81 -6.31
CA LEU A 163 -14.66 0.35 -5.51
C LEU A 163 -14.29 1.68 -6.19
N MET A 164 -13.14 1.73 -6.87
CA MET A 164 -12.73 2.92 -7.63
C MET A 164 -13.61 3.15 -8.85
N ALA A 165 -13.99 2.11 -9.58
CA ALA A 165 -14.87 2.19 -10.74
C ALA A 165 -16.26 2.74 -10.36
N ILE A 166 -16.82 2.31 -9.22
CA ILE A 166 -18.09 2.83 -8.69
C ILE A 166 -17.95 4.32 -8.34
N ALA A 167 -16.87 4.71 -7.66
CA ALA A 167 -16.64 6.11 -7.28
C ALA A 167 -16.47 7.06 -8.49
N GLN A 168 -15.99 6.55 -9.61
CA GLN A 168 -15.87 7.33 -10.86
C GLN A 168 -17.21 7.49 -11.60
N ASN A 169 -18.05 6.46 -11.61
CA ASN A 169 -19.33 6.47 -12.32
C ASN A 169 -20.41 7.31 -11.61
N ASP A 170 -20.32 7.48 -10.30
CA ASP A 170 -21.25 8.34 -9.53
C ASP A 170 -20.93 9.85 -9.64
N ALA A 171 -19.88 10.25 -10.34
CA ALA A 171 -19.58 11.63 -10.64
C ALA A 171 -20.52 12.11 -11.77
N SER A 172 -21.71 12.61 -11.40
CA SER A 172 -22.68 13.20 -12.33
C SER A 172 -22.02 14.30 -13.19
N PRO A 173 -22.34 14.38 -14.51
CA PRO A 173 -21.72 15.34 -15.44
C PRO A 173 -22.00 16.82 -15.12
N SER A 174 -22.89 17.12 -14.17
CA SER A 174 -23.35 18.49 -13.85
C SER A 174 -22.58 19.17 -12.69
N ALA A 175 -21.66 18.48 -12.03
CA ALA A 175 -20.81 19.10 -11.02
C ALA A 175 -19.52 19.60 -11.67
N THR A 176 -19.27 20.91 -11.58
CA THR A 176 -17.97 21.54 -11.87
C THR A 176 -16.86 20.62 -11.34
N PRO A 177 -15.76 20.36 -12.08
CA PRO A 177 -14.71 19.47 -11.63
C PRO A 177 -13.99 20.10 -10.44
N VAL A 178 -14.57 19.94 -9.25
CA VAL A 178 -13.85 20.16 -8.00
C VAL A 178 -12.93 18.96 -7.89
N LEU A 179 -11.63 19.19 -7.95
CA LEU A 179 -10.58 18.24 -7.69
C LEU A 179 -10.65 17.77 -6.22
N TYR A 180 -11.67 16.97 -5.91
CA TYR A 180 -11.70 16.28 -4.62
C TYR A 180 -10.60 15.22 -4.63
N SER A 181 -9.78 15.22 -3.62
CA SER A 181 -8.88 14.08 -3.36
C SER A 181 -9.72 12.79 -3.29
N GLY A 182 -9.19 11.67 -3.77
CA GLY A 182 -9.91 10.38 -3.71
C GLY A 182 -10.48 10.08 -2.32
N ALA A 183 -9.80 10.52 -1.26
CA ALA A 183 -10.22 10.42 0.13
C ALA A 183 -11.53 11.18 0.44
N GLU A 184 -11.74 12.39 -0.11
CA GLU A 184 -12.97 13.17 0.11
C GLU A 184 -14.19 12.57 -0.59
N LYS A 185 -14.00 11.97 -1.77
CA LYS A 185 -15.08 11.27 -2.49
C LYS A 185 -15.60 10.06 -1.71
N VAL A 186 -14.70 9.31 -1.10
CA VAL A 186 -15.05 8.16 -0.26
C VAL A 186 -15.65 8.59 1.07
N ALA A 187 -15.13 9.62 1.72
CA ALA A 187 -15.66 10.15 2.97
C ALA A 187 -17.12 10.65 2.81
N ARG A 188 -17.47 11.30 1.71
CA ARG A 188 -18.87 11.68 1.41
C ARG A 188 -19.78 10.48 1.22
N LYS A 189 -19.32 9.41 0.58
CA LYS A 189 -20.12 8.18 0.40
C LYS A 189 -20.26 7.41 1.72
N MET A 190 -19.26 7.44 2.59
CA MET A 190 -19.34 6.88 3.95
C MET A 190 -20.41 7.59 4.80
N SER A 191 -20.52 8.92 4.72
CA SER A 191 -21.56 9.65 5.45
C SER A 191 -22.99 9.37 4.92
N PHE A 192 -23.13 9.03 3.66
CA PHE A 192 -24.44 8.69 3.07
C PHE A 192 -24.90 7.27 3.44
N LEU A 193 -23.97 6.32 3.54
CA LEU A 193 -24.25 4.93 3.92
C LEU A 193 -24.45 4.74 5.44
N SER A 194 -23.97 5.65 6.27
CA SER A 194 -24.23 5.64 7.72
C SER A 194 -25.62 6.20 8.11
N THR A 195 -26.39 6.70 7.14
CA THR A 195 -27.73 7.28 7.32
C THR A 195 -28.85 6.37 6.80
N LEU A 196 -28.51 5.19 6.27
CA LEU A 196 -29.40 4.09 5.89
C LEU A 196 -29.31 2.94 6.89
#